data_99f6987ac63af8cf96125ba654fe8c79
#
_entry.id   99f6987ac63af8cf96125ba654fe8c79
#
_cell.length_a   1.000
_cell.length_b   1.000
_cell.length_c   1.000
_cell.angle_alpha   90.00
_cell.angle_beta   90.00
_cell.angle_gamma   90.00
#
_symmetry.space_group_name_H-M   'P 1'
#
loop_
_entity.id
_entity.type
_entity.pdbx_description
1 polymer ?
#
loop_
_entity_poly.entity_id
_entity_poly.type
_entity_poly.pdbx_seq_one_letter_code
_entity_poly.pdbx_strand_id
1 'polypeptide(L)'
;MSMSDPIADMLTRIRNAQASGHTEVSMPSSKLKLAIAKVLKDEGYIEDFQVREESVQKELRIGLKYYAGRPVIEHLERVSKPGLRVYKGHHEVPQVMNGLGVAILSTSRGVMTDRRARADGIGGEVLCIVA
;
A
#
# COMPACT_ATOMS: atom_id res chain seq x y z
N MET A 1 -11.92 5.18 -20.06
CA MET A 1 -12.34 5.53 -18.70
C MET A 1 -11.18 6.17 -17.96
N SER A 2 -11.41 7.29 -17.35
CA SER A 2 -10.37 7.91 -16.56
C SER A 2 -10.09 7.09 -15.30
N MET A 3 -8.83 7.02 -14.95
CA MET A 3 -8.40 6.38 -13.71
C MET A 3 -8.83 7.26 -12.55
N SER A 4 -9.88 6.89 -11.86
CA SER A 4 -10.40 7.67 -10.73
C SER A 4 -9.74 7.34 -9.40
N ASP A 5 -9.03 6.19 -9.30
CA ASP A 5 -8.36 5.77 -8.07
C ASP A 5 -7.03 5.07 -8.38
N PRO A 6 -5.95 5.85 -8.45
CA PRO A 6 -4.62 5.28 -8.72
C PRO A 6 -4.14 4.28 -7.68
N ILE A 7 -4.56 4.45 -6.40
CA ILE A 7 -4.19 3.51 -5.34
C ILE A 7 -4.88 2.18 -5.54
N ALA A 8 -6.18 2.19 -5.86
CA ALA A 8 -6.91 0.96 -6.16
C ALA A 8 -6.29 0.23 -7.33
N ASP A 9 -5.86 0.97 -8.36
CA ASP A 9 -5.16 0.41 -9.51
C ASP A 9 -3.84 -0.26 -9.07
N MET A 10 -3.07 0.41 -8.23
CA MET A 10 -1.82 -0.14 -7.67
C MET A 10 -2.07 -1.47 -6.97
N LEU A 11 -3.07 -1.53 -6.08
CA LEU A 11 -3.40 -2.74 -5.34
C LEU A 11 -3.86 -3.85 -6.26
N THR A 12 -4.65 -3.52 -7.27
CA THR A 12 -5.13 -4.49 -8.26
C THR A 12 -3.97 -5.06 -9.07
N ARG A 13 -3.02 -4.24 -9.49
CA ARG A 13 -1.83 -4.69 -10.22
C ARG A 13 -1.01 -5.66 -9.38
N ILE A 14 -0.83 -5.35 -8.09
CA ILE A 14 -0.10 -6.23 -7.18
C ILE A 14 -0.82 -7.57 -7.05
N ARG A 15 -2.12 -7.56 -6.80
CA ARG A 15 -2.91 -8.79 -6.68
C ARG A 15 -2.84 -9.65 -7.93
N ASN A 16 -3.02 -9.04 -9.11
CA ASN A 16 -3.00 -9.76 -10.38
C ASN A 16 -1.62 -10.36 -10.66
N ALA A 17 -0.56 -9.62 -10.39
CA ALA A 17 0.81 -10.10 -10.58
C ALA A 17 1.10 -11.29 -9.66
N GLN A 18 0.66 -11.24 -8.41
CA GLN A 18 0.81 -12.36 -7.47
C GLN A 18 0.03 -13.59 -7.92
N ALA A 19 -1.21 -13.41 -8.40
CA ALA A 19 -2.03 -14.50 -8.88
C ALA A 19 -1.41 -15.20 -10.09
N SER A 20 -0.65 -14.46 -10.90
CA SER A 20 0.05 -15.00 -12.07
C SER A 20 1.47 -15.46 -11.76
N GLY A 21 1.89 -15.38 -10.51
CA GLY A 21 3.23 -15.83 -10.10
C GLY A 21 4.37 -14.97 -10.60
N HIS A 22 4.11 -13.70 -10.93
CA HIS A 22 5.16 -12.80 -11.39
C HIS A 22 6.10 -12.40 -10.24
N THR A 23 7.36 -12.15 -10.56
CA THR A 23 8.34 -11.73 -9.55
C THR A 23 8.33 -10.22 -9.32
N GLU A 24 7.81 -9.46 -10.29
CA GLU A 24 7.71 -8.01 -10.15
C GLU A 24 6.51 -7.46 -10.89
N VAL A 25 6.13 -6.23 -10.55
CA VAL A 25 5.05 -5.52 -11.21
C VAL A 25 5.46 -4.06 -11.40
N SER A 26 5.02 -3.48 -12.52
CA SER A 26 5.33 -2.09 -12.90
C SER A 26 4.06 -1.27 -13.00
N MET A 27 4.20 0.02 -12.71
CA MET A 27 3.09 0.96 -12.80
C MET A 27 3.62 2.38 -12.92
N PRO A 28 2.82 3.34 -13.39
CA PRO A 28 3.22 4.74 -13.30
C PRO A 28 3.45 5.14 -11.85
N SER A 29 4.55 5.87 -11.60
CA SER A 29 4.91 6.27 -10.24
C SER A 29 4.17 7.55 -9.83
N SER A 30 3.98 7.69 -8.51
CA SER A 30 3.56 8.93 -7.89
C SER A 30 4.16 8.97 -6.49
N LYS A 31 4.15 10.16 -5.88
CA LYS A 31 4.67 10.30 -4.51
C LYS A 31 3.93 9.41 -3.53
N LEU A 32 2.61 9.32 -3.68
CA LEU A 32 1.78 8.52 -2.77
C LEU A 32 2.04 7.03 -2.97
N LYS A 33 2.11 6.55 -4.21
CA LYS A 33 2.42 5.14 -4.49
C LYS A 33 3.79 4.76 -3.96
N LEU A 34 4.76 5.66 -4.11
CA LEU A 34 6.11 5.43 -3.61
C LEU A 34 6.12 5.32 -2.08
N ALA A 35 5.38 6.18 -1.39
CA ALA A 35 5.26 6.14 0.06
C ALA A 35 4.60 4.85 0.54
N ILE A 36 3.57 4.38 -0.16
CA ILE A 36 2.92 3.11 0.15
C ILE A 36 3.91 1.95 -0.06
N ALA A 37 4.64 1.94 -1.17
CA ALA A 37 5.64 0.91 -1.44
C ALA A 37 6.71 0.85 -0.34
N LYS A 38 7.14 2.00 0.16
CA LYS A 38 8.11 2.07 1.25
C LYS A 38 7.56 1.42 2.52
N VAL A 39 6.30 1.69 2.86
CA VAL A 39 5.66 1.06 4.02
C VAL A 39 5.57 -0.45 3.84
N LEU A 40 5.16 -0.90 2.66
CA LEU A 40 5.06 -2.34 2.36
C LEU A 40 6.42 -3.03 2.51
N LYS A 41 7.49 -2.39 2.05
CA LYS A 41 8.84 -2.93 2.19
C LYS A 41 9.27 -2.97 3.65
N ASP A 42 9.09 -1.88 4.39
CA ASP A 42 9.48 -1.79 5.79
C ASP A 42 8.74 -2.80 6.66
N GLU A 43 7.49 -3.13 6.30
CA GLU A 43 6.69 -4.14 7.02
C GLU A 43 6.94 -5.56 6.52
N GLY A 44 7.79 -5.74 5.52
CA GLY A 44 8.17 -7.06 5.03
C GLY A 44 7.18 -7.70 4.06
N TYR A 45 6.29 -6.92 3.45
CA TYR A 45 5.31 -7.45 2.50
C TYR A 45 5.81 -7.55 1.07
N ILE A 46 6.81 -6.76 0.71
CA ILE A 46 7.45 -6.82 -0.61
C ILE A 46 8.95 -6.93 -0.45
N GLU A 47 9.64 -7.42 -1.49
CA GLU A 47 11.10 -7.55 -1.46
C GLU A 47 11.78 -6.19 -1.56
N ASP A 48 11.40 -5.41 -2.57
CA ASP A 48 12.03 -4.12 -2.84
C ASP A 48 11.17 -3.33 -3.82
N PHE A 49 11.56 -2.09 -4.07
CA PHE A 49 10.95 -1.26 -5.10
C PHE A 49 12.00 -0.33 -5.69
N GLN A 50 11.77 0.07 -6.94
CA GLN A 50 12.65 0.98 -7.66
C GLN A 50 11.82 1.97 -8.46
N VAL A 51 12.34 3.18 -8.63
CA VAL A 51 11.76 4.17 -9.54
C VAL A 51 12.70 4.32 -10.71
N ARG A 52 12.18 4.13 -11.93
CA ARG A 52 12.93 4.35 -13.16
C ARG A 52 12.51 5.67 -13.78
N GLU A 53 13.49 6.47 -14.15
CA GLU A 53 13.28 7.79 -14.71
C GLU A 53 13.75 7.87 -16.19
N GLU A 54 13.81 6.74 -16.87
CA GLU A 54 14.35 6.66 -18.23
C GLU A 54 13.44 7.28 -19.30
N SER A 55 12.22 7.64 -18.93
CA SER A 55 11.27 8.27 -19.83
C SER A 55 10.70 9.53 -19.20
N VAL A 56 9.88 10.26 -19.95
CA VAL A 56 9.17 11.44 -19.44
C VAL A 56 8.32 11.10 -18.23
N GLN A 57 7.81 9.87 -18.18
CA GLN A 57 7.02 9.38 -17.05
C GLN A 57 7.85 8.44 -16.19
N LYS A 58 7.82 8.68 -14.90
CA LYS A 58 8.50 7.80 -13.94
C LYS A 58 7.71 6.52 -13.78
N GLU A 59 8.45 5.41 -13.71
CA GLU A 59 7.88 4.07 -13.53
C GLU A 59 8.27 3.53 -12.16
N LEU A 60 7.30 3.04 -11.42
CA LEU A 60 7.54 2.35 -10.15
C LEU A 60 7.53 0.84 -10.42
N ARG A 61 8.61 0.16 -10.03
CA ARG A 61 8.70 -1.30 -10.06
C ARG A 61 8.73 -1.84 -8.66
N ILE A 62 7.90 -2.83 -8.40
CA ILE A 62 7.79 -3.47 -7.10
C ILE A 62 8.20 -4.93 -7.24
N GLY A 63 9.20 -5.36 -6.45
CA GLY A 63 9.58 -6.77 -6.36
C GLY A 63 8.67 -7.47 -5.39
N LEU A 64 7.94 -8.47 -5.88
CA LEU A 64 6.97 -9.22 -5.08
C LEU A 64 7.68 -10.28 -4.23
N LYS A 65 7.09 -10.58 -3.10
CA LYS A 65 7.68 -11.48 -2.12
C LYS A 65 6.83 -12.74 -1.97
N TYR A 66 7.49 -13.89 -2.01
CA TYR A 66 6.85 -15.19 -1.85
C TYR A 66 7.55 -15.97 -0.74
N TYR A 67 6.79 -16.80 -0.06
CA TYR A 67 7.32 -17.71 0.93
C TYR A 67 6.68 -19.08 0.73
N ALA A 68 7.49 -20.12 0.59
CA ALA A 68 7.04 -21.49 0.36
C ALA A 68 6.06 -21.58 -0.83
N GLY A 69 6.34 -20.83 -1.91
CA GLY A 69 5.54 -20.84 -3.13
C GLY A 69 4.26 -20.00 -3.06
N ARG A 70 4.03 -19.27 -1.98
CA ARG A 70 2.82 -18.45 -1.81
C ARG A 70 3.18 -16.98 -1.65
N PRO A 71 2.35 -16.06 -2.18
CA PRO A 71 2.55 -14.63 -1.92
C PRO A 71 2.51 -14.33 -0.43
N VAL A 72 3.42 -13.45 0.02
CA VAL A 72 3.43 -13.01 1.41
C VAL A 72 2.19 -12.16 1.71
N ILE A 73 1.75 -11.34 0.75
CA ILE A 73 0.50 -10.60 0.90
C ILE A 73 -0.66 -11.54 0.60
N GLU A 74 -1.47 -11.83 1.61
CA GLU A 74 -2.66 -12.66 1.45
C GLU A 74 -3.92 -11.82 1.28
N HIS A 75 -3.94 -10.61 1.85
CA HIS A 75 -5.09 -9.72 1.82
C HIS A 75 -4.65 -8.30 1.52
N LEU A 76 -5.31 -7.67 0.56
CA LEU A 76 -4.96 -6.32 0.12
C LEU A 76 -6.26 -5.63 -0.29
N GLU A 77 -6.68 -4.62 0.48
CA GLU A 77 -7.99 -4.00 0.33
C GLU A 77 -7.90 -2.48 0.38
N ARG A 78 -8.53 -1.84 -0.59
CA ARG A 78 -8.70 -0.39 -0.60
C ARG A 78 -9.80 -0.02 0.39
N VAL A 79 -9.56 0.96 1.26
CA VAL A 79 -10.55 1.41 2.25
C VAL A 79 -11.11 2.77 1.86
N SER A 80 -10.30 3.84 1.91
CA SER A 80 -10.72 5.16 1.50
C SER A 80 -10.74 5.24 -0.03
N LYS A 81 -11.79 5.81 -0.59
CA LYS A 81 -11.97 5.91 -2.05
C LYS A 81 -12.32 7.34 -2.42
N PRO A 82 -12.06 7.76 -3.68
CA PRO A 82 -12.42 9.13 -4.09
C PRO A 82 -13.89 9.47 -3.87
N GLY A 83 -14.79 8.50 -4.04
CA GLY A 83 -16.22 8.71 -3.81
C GLY A 83 -16.68 8.55 -2.38
N LEU A 84 -15.81 8.02 -1.50
CA LEU A 84 -16.14 7.79 -0.09
C LEU A 84 -14.86 7.79 0.73
N ARG A 85 -14.44 8.96 1.17
CA ARG A 85 -13.23 9.09 1.99
C ARG A 85 -13.47 8.58 3.41
N VAL A 86 -12.48 7.87 3.95
CA VAL A 86 -12.54 7.30 5.30
C VAL A 86 -11.40 7.89 6.14
N TYR A 87 -11.77 8.70 7.13
CA TYR A 87 -10.83 9.31 8.06
C TYR A 87 -11.09 8.78 9.46
N LYS A 88 -10.03 8.53 10.21
CA LYS A 88 -10.12 8.06 11.59
C LYS A 88 -9.21 8.87 12.49
N GLY A 89 -9.73 9.30 13.65
CA GLY A 89 -8.91 9.89 14.70
C GLY A 89 -8.01 8.83 15.34
N HIS A 90 -7.00 9.25 16.09
CA HIS A 90 -6.02 8.31 16.62
C HIS A 90 -6.62 7.24 17.55
N HIS A 91 -7.75 7.53 18.22
CA HIS A 91 -8.46 6.54 19.05
C HIS A 91 -9.28 5.54 18.24
N GLU A 92 -9.54 5.87 16.96
CA GLU A 92 -10.44 5.08 16.11
C GLU A 92 -9.69 4.33 15.02
N VAL A 93 -8.35 4.45 14.97
CA VAL A 93 -7.54 3.78 13.95
C VAL A 93 -7.70 2.27 14.11
N PRO A 94 -8.13 1.56 13.04
CA PRO A 94 -8.43 0.15 13.15
C PRO A 94 -7.18 -0.71 13.34
N GLN A 95 -7.35 -1.83 14.05
CA GLN A 95 -6.38 -2.90 14.03
C GLN A 95 -6.81 -3.91 12.97
N VAL A 96 -5.85 -4.41 12.21
CA VAL A 96 -6.10 -5.38 11.14
C VAL A 96 -5.77 -6.77 11.67
N MET A 97 -6.75 -7.67 11.66
CA MET A 97 -6.57 -9.06 12.10
C MET A 97 -5.88 -9.15 13.46
N ASN A 98 -6.36 -8.37 14.44
CA ASN A 98 -5.82 -8.32 15.80
C ASN A 98 -4.32 -8.00 15.86
N GLY A 99 -3.85 -7.17 14.93
CA GLY A 99 -2.45 -6.76 14.89
C GLY A 99 -1.56 -7.63 14.01
N LEU A 100 -2.10 -8.65 13.36
CA LEU A 100 -1.33 -9.49 12.42
C LEU A 100 -1.15 -8.81 11.07
N GLY A 101 -2.05 -7.90 10.69
CA GLY A 101 -1.92 -7.09 9.49
C GLY A 101 -1.69 -5.63 9.82
N VAL A 102 -1.67 -4.78 8.79
CA VAL A 102 -1.50 -3.34 8.96
C VAL A 102 -2.53 -2.57 8.15
N ALA A 103 -2.93 -1.42 8.67
CA ALA A 103 -3.60 -0.40 7.88
C ALA A 103 -2.55 0.64 7.49
N ILE A 104 -2.64 1.15 6.27
CA ILE A 104 -1.74 2.21 5.80
C ILE A 104 -2.55 3.50 5.77
N LEU A 105 -2.08 4.50 6.50
CA LEU A 105 -2.75 5.79 6.65
C LEU A 105 -1.96 6.91 6.03
N SER A 106 -2.67 7.88 5.47
CA SER A 106 -2.10 9.16 5.09
C SER A 106 -2.39 10.15 6.21
N THR A 107 -1.33 10.65 6.85
CA THR A 107 -1.43 11.55 7.99
C THR A 107 -0.73 12.87 7.70
N SER A 108 -0.88 13.83 8.61
CA SER A 108 -0.18 15.11 8.52
C SER A 108 1.34 14.96 8.57
N ARG A 109 1.84 13.82 9.05
CA ARG A 109 3.28 13.52 9.12
C ARG A 109 3.73 12.52 8.06
N GLY A 110 2.88 12.27 7.05
CA GLY A 110 3.19 11.36 5.96
C GLY A 110 2.41 10.06 6.01
N VAL A 111 2.76 9.15 5.13
CA VAL A 111 2.14 7.84 5.03
C VAL A 111 2.80 6.90 6.04
N MET A 112 2.00 6.21 6.83
CA MET A 112 2.50 5.33 7.89
C MET A 112 1.53 4.22 8.20
N THR A 113 1.97 3.26 9.02
CA THR A 113 1.10 2.17 9.50
C THR A 113 0.19 2.66 10.62
N ASP A 114 -0.87 1.89 10.87
CA ASP A 114 -1.76 2.12 12.01
C ASP A 114 -1.01 2.10 13.34
N ARG A 115 -0.02 1.19 13.49
CA ARG A 115 0.77 1.11 14.72
C ARG A 115 1.54 2.40 14.97
N ARG A 116 2.17 2.93 13.94
CA ARG A 116 2.92 4.17 14.04
C ARG A 116 2.01 5.36 14.34
N ALA A 117 0.86 5.42 13.68
CA ALA A 117 -0.11 6.47 13.90
C ALA A 117 -0.63 6.47 15.35
N ARG A 118 -0.94 5.28 15.87
CA ARG A 118 -1.37 5.16 17.28
C ARG A 118 -0.25 5.58 18.25
N ALA A 119 0.98 5.14 17.98
CA ALA A 119 2.13 5.50 18.82
C ALA A 119 2.38 7.00 18.83
N ASP A 120 2.21 7.65 17.68
CA ASP A 120 2.41 9.09 17.54
C ASP A 120 1.18 9.89 17.98
N GLY A 121 0.07 9.23 18.29
CA GLY A 121 -1.16 9.90 18.72
C GLY A 121 -1.85 10.69 17.61
N ILE A 122 -1.75 10.26 16.38
CA ILE A 122 -2.34 10.94 15.23
C ILE A 122 -3.24 10.03 14.43
N GLY A 123 -4.27 10.62 13.84
CA GLY A 123 -5.15 9.92 12.91
C GLY A 123 -4.89 10.35 11.49
N GLY A 124 -5.69 9.86 10.56
CA GLY A 124 -5.57 10.21 9.16
C GLY A 124 -6.55 9.48 8.28
N GLU A 125 -6.30 9.56 6.99
CA GLU A 125 -7.08 8.84 5.98
C GLU A 125 -6.59 7.40 5.90
N VAL A 126 -7.50 6.45 6.09
CA VAL A 126 -7.17 5.02 5.98
C VAL A 126 -7.17 4.64 4.52
N LEU A 127 -5.99 4.50 3.92
CA LEU A 127 -5.85 4.25 2.49
C LEU A 127 -6.18 2.80 2.14
N CYS A 128 -5.59 1.86 2.84
CA CYS A 128 -5.76 0.43 2.54
C CYS A 128 -5.40 -0.42 3.73
N ILE A 129 -5.72 -1.71 3.61
CA ILE A 129 -5.42 -2.74 4.60
C ILE A 129 -4.59 -3.81 3.91
N VAL A 130 -3.55 -4.28 4.59
CA VAL A 130 -2.64 -5.33 4.10
C VAL A 130 -2.46 -6.39 5.19
N ALA A 131 -2.55 -7.62 4.78
CA ALA A 131 -2.28 -8.73 5.68
C ALA A 131 -1.67 -9.92 4.93
#